data_a930d10035c3e9feeb67338e5f0a2b48
#
_entry.id   a930d10035c3e9feeb67338e5f0a2b48
#
_cell.length_a   1.000
_cell.length_b   1.000
_cell.length_c   1.000
_cell.angle_alpha   90.00
_cell.angle_beta   90.00
_cell.angle_gamma   90.00
#
_symmetry.space_group_name_H-M   'P 1'
#
loop_
_entity.id
_entity.type
_entity.pdbx_description
1 polymer ?
#
loop_
_entity_poly.entity_id
_entity_poly.type
_entity_poly.pdbx_seq_one_letter_code
_entity_poly.pdbx_strand_id
1 'polypeptide(L)'
;LTVPIVTEKTTKEMQRHNPRAPFYKMYRFILTDLNHAEEYLANYTRPDKNLPNLSVVYGLKARLWMEMASRFDQSSADLNAAIAAEDSASIEYDKLGITTARECYEKARTYARKAASGYSPVTEAQWHSTQDGFNKENQAWMWKLGYTTREQISYIYYTFTSTMSSETTWGLAGAYGATRMIGSALYDKMPEGDWRHYSWIDPTAAGTH
;
A
#
# COMPACT_ATOMS: atom_id res chain seq x y z
N LEU A 1 8.55 2.57 15.60
CA LEU A 1 7.93 1.48 16.37
C LEU A 1 8.17 0.17 15.65
N THR A 2 8.62 -0.85 16.40
CA THR A 2 8.87 -2.20 15.90
C THR A 2 8.05 -3.21 16.69
N VAL A 3 7.92 -4.40 16.15
CA VAL A 3 7.21 -5.53 16.77
C VAL A 3 8.14 -6.73 16.90
N PRO A 4 7.82 -7.72 17.73
CA PRO A 4 8.54 -9.00 17.73
C PRO A 4 8.41 -9.69 16.37
N ILE A 5 9.47 -10.38 15.93
CA ILE A 5 9.40 -11.29 14.78
C ILE A 5 8.87 -12.63 15.29
N VAL A 6 7.78 -13.10 14.71
CA VAL A 6 7.15 -14.38 14.99
C VAL A 6 7.12 -15.20 13.71
N THR A 7 7.69 -16.40 13.75
CA THR A 7 7.74 -17.35 12.64
C THR A 7 7.15 -18.70 13.09
N GLU A 8 7.02 -19.64 12.19
CA GLU A 8 6.62 -21.02 12.51
C GLU A 8 7.57 -21.72 13.52
N LYS A 9 8.80 -21.23 13.66
CA LYS A 9 9.78 -21.73 14.64
C LYS A 9 9.61 -21.14 16.03
N THR A 10 8.77 -20.12 16.18
CA THR A 10 8.58 -19.41 17.45
C THR A 10 7.67 -20.22 18.36
N THR A 11 8.22 -20.80 19.44
CA THR A 11 7.47 -21.57 20.42
C THR A 11 6.57 -20.66 21.29
N LYS A 12 5.57 -21.27 21.97
CA LYS A 12 4.71 -20.53 22.93
C LYS A 12 5.51 -19.87 24.06
N GLU A 13 6.61 -20.47 24.48
CA GLU A 13 7.47 -19.90 25.51
C GLU A 13 8.26 -18.71 24.95
N MET A 14 8.82 -18.83 23.76
CA MET A 14 9.50 -17.72 23.09
C MET A 14 8.56 -16.53 22.87
N GLN A 15 7.29 -16.77 22.55
CA GLN A 15 6.30 -15.71 22.38
C GLN A 15 6.07 -14.86 23.63
N ARG A 16 6.15 -15.47 24.82
CA ARG A 16 5.97 -14.77 26.10
C ARG A 16 7.10 -13.78 26.40
N HIS A 17 8.29 -14.03 25.88
CA HIS A 17 9.51 -13.26 26.13
C HIS A 17 10.14 -12.72 24.84
N ASN A 18 9.35 -12.59 23.76
CA ASN A 18 9.85 -12.14 22.47
C ASN A 18 9.97 -10.60 22.46
N PRO A 19 11.19 -10.04 22.53
CA PRO A 19 11.39 -8.60 22.53
C PRO A 19 11.08 -8.03 21.13
N ARG A 20 10.88 -6.72 21.09
CA ARG A 20 10.76 -6.01 19.81
C ARG A 20 12.05 -6.13 19.02
N ALA A 21 11.96 -6.52 17.77
CA ALA A 21 13.11 -6.58 16.88
C ALA A 21 13.61 -5.15 16.54
N PRO A 22 14.90 -4.92 16.42
CA PRO A 22 15.41 -3.70 15.79
C PRO A 22 14.81 -3.52 14.39
N PHE A 23 14.60 -2.27 13.97
CA PHE A 23 13.91 -2.04 12.69
C PHE A 23 14.70 -2.58 11.49
N TYR A 24 16.02 -2.48 11.47
CA TYR A 24 16.86 -3.05 10.40
C TYR A 24 16.77 -4.59 10.33
N LYS A 25 16.62 -5.30 11.45
CA LYS A 25 16.35 -6.73 11.47
C LYS A 25 14.97 -7.04 10.87
N MET A 26 13.97 -6.23 11.19
CA MET A 26 12.63 -6.33 10.59
C MET A 26 12.67 -6.09 9.08
N TYR A 27 13.45 -5.09 8.60
CA TYR A 27 13.61 -4.84 7.17
C TYR A 27 14.30 -5.99 6.45
N ARG A 28 15.30 -6.63 7.05
CA ARG A 28 15.94 -7.82 6.51
C ARG A 28 14.94 -8.98 6.40
N PHE A 29 14.17 -9.22 7.46
CA PHE A 29 13.11 -10.23 7.45
C PHE A 29 12.12 -10.01 6.30
N ILE A 30 11.58 -8.79 6.17
CA ILE A 30 10.66 -8.44 5.08
C ILE A 30 11.35 -8.56 3.71
N LEU A 31 12.61 -8.15 3.58
CA LEU A 31 13.35 -8.26 2.32
C LEU A 31 13.54 -9.72 1.91
N THR A 32 13.86 -10.59 2.86
CA THR A 32 14.01 -12.04 2.62
C THR A 32 12.71 -12.64 2.09
N ASP A 33 11.58 -12.34 2.74
CA ASP A 33 10.27 -12.81 2.28
C ASP A 33 9.93 -12.29 0.87
N LEU A 34 10.22 -11.02 0.60
CA LEU A 34 10.01 -10.44 -0.72
C LEU A 34 10.96 -10.99 -1.79
N ASN A 35 12.16 -11.43 -1.43
CA ASN A 35 13.07 -12.09 -2.36
C ASN A 35 12.57 -13.50 -2.70
N HIS A 36 12.15 -14.27 -1.73
CA HIS A 36 11.49 -15.56 -1.98
C HIS A 36 10.22 -15.41 -2.82
N ALA A 37 9.40 -14.40 -2.53
CA ALA A 37 8.21 -14.12 -3.33
C ALA A 37 8.56 -13.74 -4.78
N GLU A 38 9.65 -12.99 -5.01
CA GLU A 38 10.15 -12.68 -6.35
C GLU A 38 10.52 -13.95 -7.12
N GLU A 39 11.21 -14.90 -6.48
CA GLU A 39 11.60 -16.18 -7.07
C GLU A 39 10.37 -17.03 -7.40
N TYR A 40 9.46 -17.22 -6.42
CA TYR A 40 8.28 -18.07 -6.61
C TYR A 40 7.29 -17.52 -7.64
N LEU A 41 7.19 -16.20 -7.77
CA LEU A 41 6.26 -15.56 -8.70
C LEU A 41 6.90 -15.18 -10.05
N ALA A 42 8.18 -15.51 -10.28
CA ALA A 42 8.90 -15.13 -11.50
C ALA A 42 8.20 -15.55 -12.79
N ASN A 43 7.63 -16.75 -12.81
CA ASN A 43 6.92 -17.32 -13.96
C ASN A 43 5.42 -17.53 -13.71
N TYR A 44 4.89 -16.91 -12.65
CA TYR A 44 3.50 -17.09 -12.28
C TYR A 44 2.58 -16.13 -13.04
N THR A 45 1.59 -16.71 -13.70
CA THR A 45 0.49 -15.96 -14.32
C THR A 45 -0.75 -16.08 -13.43
N ARG A 46 -1.18 -14.99 -12.85
CA ARG A 46 -2.37 -14.97 -11.99
C ARG A 46 -3.67 -15.03 -12.81
N PRO A 47 -4.71 -15.72 -12.31
CA PRO A 47 -6.02 -15.78 -12.98
C PRO A 47 -6.76 -14.45 -12.91
N ASP A 48 -6.60 -13.68 -11.83
CA ASP A 48 -7.24 -12.37 -11.61
C ASP A 48 -6.41 -11.49 -10.67
N LYS A 49 -6.82 -10.25 -10.49
CA LYS A 49 -6.09 -9.26 -9.66
C LYS A 49 -6.32 -9.39 -8.15
N ASN A 50 -7.12 -10.34 -7.66
CA ASN A 50 -7.20 -10.62 -6.22
C ASN A 50 -5.94 -11.33 -5.71
N LEU A 51 -5.23 -12.02 -6.59
CA LEU A 51 -3.97 -12.67 -6.28
C LEU A 51 -2.78 -11.76 -6.62
N PRO A 52 -1.76 -11.70 -5.77
CA PRO A 52 -0.55 -10.97 -6.08
C PRO A 52 0.20 -11.62 -7.25
N ASN A 53 0.94 -10.81 -7.99
CA ASN A 53 1.89 -11.26 -9.00
C ASN A 53 3.25 -10.59 -8.77
N LEU A 54 4.20 -10.83 -9.65
CA LEU A 54 5.55 -10.28 -9.56
C LEU A 54 5.58 -8.74 -9.49
N SER A 55 4.67 -8.05 -10.19
CA SER A 55 4.58 -6.58 -10.12
C SER A 55 4.18 -6.09 -8.73
N VAL A 56 3.33 -6.83 -8.02
CA VAL A 56 2.96 -6.50 -6.62
C VAL A 56 4.19 -6.64 -5.72
N VAL A 57 4.98 -7.70 -5.88
CA VAL A 57 6.24 -7.88 -5.12
C VAL A 57 7.19 -6.71 -5.36
N TYR A 58 7.36 -6.29 -6.60
CA TYR A 58 8.18 -5.12 -6.93
C TYR A 58 7.64 -3.84 -6.30
N GLY A 59 6.33 -3.65 -6.28
CA GLY A 59 5.70 -2.51 -5.60
C GLY A 59 5.98 -2.49 -4.10
N LEU A 60 5.90 -3.65 -3.45
CA LEU A 60 6.24 -3.80 -2.03
C LEU A 60 7.72 -3.59 -1.75
N LYS A 61 8.62 -4.09 -2.61
CA LYS A 61 10.07 -3.80 -2.52
C LYS A 61 10.36 -2.31 -2.69
N ALA A 62 9.69 -1.64 -3.63
CA ALA A 62 9.86 -0.19 -3.81
C ALA A 62 9.47 0.58 -2.54
N ARG A 63 8.36 0.21 -1.90
CA ARG A 63 7.93 0.82 -0.62
C ARG A 63 8.89 0.54 0.52
N LEU A 64 9.38 -0.70 0.62
CA LEU A 64 10.39 -1.08 1.63
C LEU A 64 11.62 -0.18 1.53
N TRP A 65 12.19 -0.04 0.35
CA TRP A 65 13.39 0.77 0.11
C TRP A 65 13.15 2.27 0.31
N MET A 66 11.97 2.78 -0.03
CA MET A 66 11.63 4.18 0.20
C MET A 66 11.47 4.49 1.70
N GLU A 67 10.82 3.60 2.45
CA GLU A 67 10.71 3.72 3.91
C GLU A 67 12.10 3.64 4.57
N MET A 68 12.96 2.74 4.09
CA MET A 68 14.33 2.61 4.58
C MET A 68 15.13 3.88 4.33
N ALA A 69 15.00 4.49 3.16
CA ALA A 69 15.68 5.75 2.82
C ALA A 69 15.34 6.85 3.82
N SER A 70 14.07 6.97 4.20
CA SER A 70 13.64 7.99 5.17
C SER A 70 14.27 7.83 6.55
N ARG A 71 14.66 6.61 6.92
CA ARG A 71 15.37 6.34 8.16
C ARG A 71 16.81 6.81 8.13
N PHE A 72 17.47 6.66 6.99
CA PHE A 72 18.83 7.20 6.80
C PHE A 72 18.87 8.72 6.88
N ASP A 73 17.86 9.40 6.35
CA ASP A 73 17.77 10.86 6.42
C ASP A 73 17.64 11.38 7.87
N GLN A 74 17.14 10.54 8.78
CA GLN A 74 16.92 10.89 10.19
C GLN A 74 18.10 10.57 11.11
N SER A 75 19.00 9.61 10.76
CA SER A 75 20.00 9.10 11.72
C SER A 75 21.09 8.26 11.02
N SER A 76 21.87 8.89 10.13
CA SER A 76 22.70 8.16 9.17
C SER A 76 23.91 7.38 9.75
N ALA A 77 24.66 7.94 10.72
CA ALA A 77 25.91 7.32 11.18
C ALA A 77 25.66 6.08 12.06
N ASP A 78 24.81 6.22 13.07
CA ASP A 78 24.50 5.12 13.99
C ASP A 78 23.73 4.00 13.28
N LEU A 79 22.90 4.37 12.30
CA LEU A 79 22.17 3.43 11.49
C LEU A 79 23.07 2.56 10.63
N ASN A 80 24.06 3.16 9.97
CA ASN A 80 25.05 2.42 9.17
C ASN A 80 25.81 1.40 10.00
N ALA A 81 26.27 1.79 11.19
CA ALA A 81 26.95 0.89 12.10
C ALA A 81 26.03 -0.27 12.54
N ALA A 82 24.77 0.01 12.86
CA ALA A 82 23.81 -0.98 13.28
C ALA A 82 23.44 -1.97 12.15
N ILE A 83 23.27 -1.49 10.91
CA ILE A 83 23.03 -2.34 9.73
C ILE A 83 24.24 -3.23 9.46
N ALA A 84 25.45 -2.68 9.48
CA ALA A 84 26.67 -3.43 9.24
C ALA A 84 26.90 -4.52 10.30
N ALA A 85 26.63 -4.21 11.55
CA ALA A 85 26.72 -5.17 12.66
C ALA A 85 25.70 -6.31 12.50
N GLU A 86 24.46 -5.99 12.18
CA GLU A 86 23.41 -7.00 11.96
C GLU A 86 23.68 -7.84 10.70
N ASP A 87 24.12 -7.22 9.61
CA ASP A 87 24.49 -7.93 8.37
C ASP A 87 25.67 -8.89 8.57
N SER A 88 26.52 -8.62 9.56
CA SER A 88 27.66 -9.48 9.94
C SER A 88 27.28 -10.57 10.94
N ALA A 89 26.36 -10.29 11.84
CA ALA A 89 26.02 -11.15 12.97
C ALA A 89 25.02 -12.26 12.61
N SER A 90 24.19 -12.09 11.61
CA SER A 90 23.09 -12.99 11.30
C SER A 90 23.11 -13.44 9.84
N ILE A 91 23.05 -14.77 9.64
CA ILE A 91 22.88 -15.43 8.34
C ILE A 91 21.41 -15.80 8.07
N GLU A 92 20.52 -15.54 9.02
CA GLU A 92 19.12 -15.96 8.95
C GLU A 92 18.32 -15.21 7.87
N TYR A 93 18.67 -13.94 7.65
CA TYR A 93 17.96 -13.06 6.70
C TYR A 93 18.93 -12.44 5.71
N ASP A 94 18.39 -12.10 4.52
CA ASP A 94 19.16 -11.43 3.48
C ASP A 94 19.71 -10.09 3.96
N LYS A 95 20.94 -9.80 3.53
CA LYS A 95 21.59 -8.54 3.86
C LYS A 95 20.91 -7.36 3.16
N LEU A 96 20.80 -6.24 3.85
CA LEU A 96 20.35 -4.99 3.24
C LEU A 96 21.37 -4.48 2.22
N GLY A 97 22.66 -4.59 2.53
CA GLY A 97 23.76 -4.27 1.61
C GLY A 97 23.73 -2.82 1.13
N ILE A 98 23.36 -1.89 2.03
CA ILE A 98 23.25 -0.45 1.76
C ILE A 98 23.98 0.35 2.83
N THR A 99 24.46 1.53 2.45
CA THR A 99 25.19 2.45 3.34
C THR A 99 24.64 3.87 3.32
N THR A 100 23.77 4.20 2.38
CA THR A 100 23.24 5.55 2.18
C THR A 100 21.76 5.58 1.84
N ALA A 101 21.10 6.68 2.18
CA ALA A 101 19.71 6.95 1.76
C ALA A 101 19.60 6.94 0.22
N ARG A 102 20.59 7.46 -0.49
CA ARG A 102 20.61 7.50 -1.95
C ARG A 102 20.51 6.10 -2.57
N GLU A 103 21.27 5.13 -2.07
CA GLU A 103 21.19 3.74 -2.54
C GLU A 103 19.79 3.16 -2.35
N CYS A 104 19.13 3.47 -1.22
CA CYS A 104 17.75 3.07 -0.98
C CYS A 104 16.78 3.69 -2.00
N TYR A 105 16.90 5.01 -2.28
CA TYR A 105 16.07 5.67 -3.28
C TYR A 105 16.30 5.12 -4.69
N GLU A 106 17.54 4.78 -5.06
CA GLU A 106 17.84 4.16 -6.35
C GLU A 106 17.22 2.76 -6.48
N LYS A 107 17.28 1.95 -5.42
CA LYS A 107 16.58 0.65 -5.36
C LYS A 107 15.06 0.86 -5.43
N ALA A 108 14.50 1.78 -4.65
CA ALA A 108 13.08 2.11 -4.67
C ALA A 108 12.62 2.50 -6.09
N ARG A 109 13.35 3.39 -6.76
CA ARG A 109 13.07 3.80 -8.14
C ARG A 109 13.11 2.62 -9.12
N THR A 110 14.10 1.77 -8.98
CA THR A 110 14.26 0.60 -9.84
C THR A 110 13.09 -0.34 -9.72
N TYR A 111 12.70 -0.69 -8.50
CA TYR A 111 11.57 -1.58 -8.25
C TYR A 111 10.22 -0.92 -8.59
N ALA A 112 10.06 0.37 -8.37
CA ALA A 112 8.85 1.09 -8.78
C ALA A 112 8.64 1.05 -10.30
N ARG A 113 9.71 1.23 -11.08
CA ARG A 113 9.64 1.10 -12.54
C ARG A 113 9.28 -0.31 -13.00
N LYS A 114 9.88 -1.34 -12.38
CA LYS A 114 9.52 -2.75 -12.64
C LYS A 114 8.03 -3.00 -12.29
N ALA A 115 7.58 -2.51 -11.15
CA ALA A 115 6.20 -2.66 -10.69
C ALA A 115 5.20 -2.02 -11.65
N ALA A 116 5.48 -0.80 -12.12
CA ALA A 116 4.61 -0.03 -13.00
C ALA A 116 4.58 -0.55 -14.46
N SER A 117 5.52 -1.41 -14.83
CA SER A 117 5.57 -1.96 -16.19
C SER A 117 4.30 -2.76 -16.51
N GLY A 118 3.61 -2.39 -17.60
CA GLY A 118 2.35 -3.01 -18.01
C GLY A 118 1.09 -2.43 -17.34
N TYR A 119 1.23 -1.39 -16.52
CA TYR A 119 0.11 -0.64 -15.95
C TYR A 119 0.09 0.78 -16.51
N SER A 120 -1.10 1.34 -16.63
CA SER A 120 -1.29 2.73 -17.05
C SER A 120 -2.35 3.41 -16.20
N PRO A 121 -2.29 4.73 -16.02
CA PRO A 121 -3.34 5.47 -15.32
C PRO A 121 -4.71 5.26 -15.96
N VAL A 122 -5.76 5.45 -15.19
CA VAL A 122 -7.12 5.56 -15.73
C VAL A 122 -7.20 6.78 -16.64
N THR A 123 -8.07 6.71 -17.65
CA THR A 123 -8.38 7.87 -18.50
C THR A 123 -9.36 8.80 -17.80
N GLU A 124 -9.48 10.04 -18.27
CA GLU A 124 -10.47 10.99 -17.80
C GLU A 124 -11.89 10.43 -17.88
N ALA A 125 -12.25 9.83 -19.02
CA ALA A 125 -13.55 9.20 -19.19
C ALA A 125 -13.82 8.08 -18.19
N GLN A 126 -12.82 7.26 -17.88
CA GLN A 126 -12.94 6.24 -16.82
C GLN A 126 -13.08 6.87 -15.42
N TRP A 127 -12.39 7.97 -15.16
CA TRP A 127 -12.47 8.67 -13.87
C TRP A 127 -13.88 9.22 -13.62
N HIS A 128 -14.50 9.80 -14.63
CA HIS A 128 -15.86 10.37 -14.55
C HIS A 128 -16.98 9.35 -14.68
N SER A 129 -16.69 8.12 -15.13
CA SER A 129 -17.71 7.11 -15.36
C SER A 129 -18.31 6.61 -14.05
N THR A 130 -19.63 6.64 -13.94
CA THR A 130 -20.39 6.04 -12.83
C THR A 130 -20.52 4.51 -12.97
N GLN A 131 -20.26 3.96 -14.16
CA GLN A 131 -20.42 2.54 -14.47
C GLN A 131 -19.08 1.80 -14.54
N ASP A 132 -18.10 2.40 -15.21
CA ASP A 132 -16.79 1.80 -15.50
C ASP A 132 -15.62 2.58 -14.88
N GLY A 133 -15.90 3.36 -13.84
CA GLY A 133 -14.93 4.20 -13.15
C GLY A 133 -13.86 3.40 -12.42
N PHE A 134 -13.09 4.09 -11.60
CA PHE A 134 -12.01 3.47 -10.81
C PHE A 134 -12.50 2.39 -9.82
N ASN A 135 -13.80 2.24 -9.59
CA ASN A 135 -14.41 1.18 -8.79
C ASN A 135 -14.50 -0.17 -9.51
N LYS A 136 -14.33 -0.18 -10.83
CA LYS A 136 -14.29 -1.41 -11.63
C LYS A 136 -12.85 -1.73 -12.01
N GLU A 137 -12.54 -3.01 -12.10
CA GLU A 137 -11.21 -3.46 -12.50
C GLU A 137 -10.76 -2.79 -13.80
N ASN A 138 -9.59 -2.16 -13.77
CA ASN A 138 -9.04 -1.42 -14.88
C ASN A 138 -7.51 -1.59 -14.97
N GLN A 139 -6.89 -0.95 -15.95
CA GLN A 139 -5.48 -1.07 -16.26
C GLN A 139 -4.55 -0.47 -15.19
N ALA A 140 -5.05 0.43 -14.33
CA ALA A 140 -4.26 1.04 -13.27
C ALA A 140 -4.13 0.14 -12.03
N TRP A 141 -5.02 -0.83 -11.86
CA TRP A 141 -5.04 -1.67 -10.66
C TRP A 141 -4.00 -2.76 -10.75
N MET A 142 -3.04 -2.69 -9.85
CA MET A 142 -2.01 -3.72 -9.70
C MET A 142 -2.48 -4.89 -8.85
N TRP A 143 -3.25 -4.64 -7.80
CA TRP A 143 -3.81 -5.62 -6.89
C TRP A 143 -5.11 -5.10 -6.32
N LYS A 144 -6.06 -5.98 -6.04
CA LYS A 144 -7.37 -5.61 -5.48
C LYS A 144 -7.81 -6.59 -4.39
N LEU A 145 -8.68 -6.13 -3.52
CA LEU A 145 -9.55 -6.97 -2.69
C LEU A 145 -10.95 -6.92 -3.33
N GLY A 146 -11.26 -7.93 -4.13
CA GLY A 146 -12.55 -8.00 -4.82
C GLY A 146 -13.61 -8.63 -3.92
N TYR A 147 -14.66 -7.91 -3.67
CA TYR A 147 -15.87 -8.44 -3.07
C TYR A 147 -16.85 -8.82 -4.18
N THR A 148 -17.31 -10.05 -4.22
CA THR A 148 -18.12 -10.59 -5.32
C THR A 148 -19.58 -10.72 -4.98
N THR A 149 -19.93 -10.71 -3.71
CA THR A 149 -21.32 -10.89 -3.25
C THR A 149 -21.73 -9.81 -2.25
N ARG A 150 -23.02 -9.47 -2.28
CA ARG A 150 -23.61 -8.54 -1.33
C ARG A 150 -23.45 -9.01 0.11
N GLU A 151 -23.47 -10.32 0.33
CA GLU A 151 -23.30 -10.90 1.67
C GLU A 151 -21.91 -10.66 2.23
N GLN A 152 -20.89 -10.63 1.40
CA GLN A 152 -19.52 -10.27 1.82
C GLN A 152 -19.41 -8.82 2.26
N ILE A 153 -20.33 -7.98 1.83
CA ILE A 153 -20.38 -6.55 2.14
C ILE A 153 -21.43 -6.22 3.20
N SER A 154 -22.48 -7.04 3.36
CA SER A 154 -23.69 -6.66 4.07
C SER A 154 -23.60 -6.69 5.61
N TYR A 155 -22.59 -7.27 6.20
CA TYR A 155 -22.37 -7.22 7.65
C TYR A 155 -21.77 -5.91 8.16
N ILE A 156 -22.01 -4.79 7.47
CA ILE A 156 -21.05 -3.73 7.52
C ILE A 156 -21.73 -2.38 7.70
N TYR A 157 -22.33 -2.19 8.81
CA TYR A 157 -22.63 -0.87 9.33
C TYR A 157 -21.37 -0.01 9.56
N TYR A 158 -20.18 -0.61 9.51
CA TYR A 158 -18.89 0.02 9.82
C TYR A 158 -17.83 -0.20 8.76
N THR A 159 -18.19 -0.53 7.52
CA THR A 159 -17.21 -0.70 6.47
C THR A 159 -16.68 0.59 5.95
N PHE A 160 -15.55 0.45 5.26
CA PHE A 160 -14.97 1.50 4.45
C PHE A 160 -16.00 2.19 3.54
N THR A 161 -16.89 1.43 2.91
CA THR A 161 -17.94 1.96 2.05
C THR A 161 -18.94 2.83 2.81
N SER A 162 -19.42 2.39 3.98
CA SER A 162 -20.33 3.19 4.81
C SER A 162 -19.67 4.42 5.41
N THR A 163 -18.34 4.41 5.54
CA THR A 163 -17.59 5.57 6.01
C THR A 163 -17.24 6.55 4.90
N MET A 164 -17.36 6.16 3.63
CA MET A 164 -17.00 6.97 2.47
C MET A 164 -18.20 7.51 1.70
N SER A 165 -19.40 7.01 1.95
CA SER A 165 -20.61 7.46 1.27
C SER A 165 -21.54 8.23 2.21
N SER A 166 -22.22 9.25 1.68
CA SER A 166 -23.35 9.86 2.33
C SER A 166 -24.58 8.96 2.09
N GLU A 167 -25.31 8.69 3.16
CA GLU A 167 -26.48 7.79 3.13
C GLU A 167 -27.56 8.21 2.18
N THR A 168 -27.85 9.47 2.16
CA THR A 168 -28.95 10.04 1.40
C THR A 168 -28.64 10.07 -0.10
N THR A 169 -27.39 10.24 -0.49
CA THR A 169 -26.98 10.37 -1.88
C THR A 169 -26.79 9.01 -2.56
N TRP A 170 -26.40 7.98 -1.81
CA TRP A 170 -26.03 6.69 -2.39
C TRP A 170 -27.00 5.55 -2.02
N GLY A 171 -28.12 5.87 -1.38
CA GLY A 171 -29.17 4.89 -1.08
C GLY A 171 -28.80 3.82 -0.06
N LEU A 172 -27.81 4.05 0.76
CA LEU A 172 -27.44 3.16 1.87
C LEU A 172 -28.28 3.53 3.08
N ALA A 173 -29.54 3.10 3.11
CA ALA A 173 -30.42 3.31 4.23
C ALA A 173 -29.83 2.73 5.51
N GLY A 174 -29.68 3.54 6.54
CA GLY A 174 -29.24 3.15 7.88
C GLY A 174 -27.75 3.33 8.15
N ALA A 175 -26.97 3.91 7.24
CA ALA A 175 -25.62 4.32 7.55
C ALA A 175 -25.66 5.58 8.44
N TYR A 176 -24.89 5.63 9.46
CA TYR A 176 -24.88 6.71 10.42
C TYR A 176 -24.16 7.93 9.85
N GLY A 177 -24.88 8.82 9.24
CA GLY A 177 -24.64 10.17 8.76
C GLY A 177 -23.28 10.82 8.92
N ALA A 178 -22.20 10.15 8.56
CA ALA A 178 -20.91 10.78 8.48
C ALA A 178 -20.73 11.39 7.09
N THR A 179 -21.25 12.58 6.89
CA THR A 179 -20.94 13.37 5.69
C THR A 179 -19.45 13.66 5.70
N ARG A 180 -18.72 13.07 4.77
CA ARG A 180 -17.32 13.40 4.57
C ARG A 180 -17.21 14.36 3.42
N MET A 181 -16.58 15.48 3.70
CA MET A 181 -16.32 16.53 2.73
C MET A 181 -14.82 16.79 2.68
N ILE A 182 -14.35 17.22 1.53
CA ILE A 182 -13.00 17.76 1.43
C ILE A 182 -12.95 19.12 2.13
N GLY A 183 -11.87 19.42 2.85
CA GLY A 183 -11.66 20.74 3.40
C GLY A 183 -11.53 21.77 2.28
N SER A 184 -12.27 22.88 2.35
CA SER A 184 -12.26 23.94 1.32
C SER A 184 -10.84 24.40 0.97
N ALA A 185 -10.00 24.60 1.98
CA ALA A 185 -8.60 25.00 1.76
C ALA A 185 -7.77 23.99 0.92
N LEU A 186 -8.16 22.72 0.89
CA LEU A 186 -7.54 21.72 0.01
C LEU A 186 -8.19 21.73 -1.36
N TYR A 187 -9.51 21.83 -1.43
CA TYR A 187 -10.27 21.93 -2.68
C TYR A 187 -9.81 23.10 -3.53
N ASP A 188 -9.69 24.29 -2.91
CA ASP A 188 -9.26 25.54 -3.57
C ASP A 188 -7.81 25.49 -4.09
N LYS A 189 -7.00 24.53 -3.60
CA LYS A 189 -5.63 24.32 -4.08
C LYS A 189 -5.52 23.36 -5.25
N MET A 190 -6.60 22.69 -5.63
CA MET A 190 -6.57 21.80 -6.79
C MET A 190 -6.46 22.65 -8.04
N PRO A 191 -5.52 22.35 -8.96
CA PRO A 191 -5.41 23.07 -10.23
C PRO A 191 -6.69 22.99 -11.03
N GLU A 192 -6.98 24.04 -11.82
CA GLU A 192 -8.05 23.99 -12.81
C GLU A 192 -7.82 22.83 -13.78
N GLY A 193 -8.88 22.07 -14.09
CA GLY A 193 -8.82 20.87 -14.92
C GLY A 193 -8.35 19.59 -14.19
N ASP A 194 -8.11 19.64 -12.89
CA ASP A 194 -7.88 18.43 -12.09
C ASP A 194 -9.18 17.64 -11.95
N TRP A 195 -9.16 16.41 -12.43
CA TRP A 195 -10.35 15.54 -12.43
C TRP A 195 -10.90 15.24 -11.04
N ARG A 196 -10.09 15.39 -10.01
CA ARG A 196 -10.51 15.20 -8.61
C ARG A 196 -11.57 16.19 -8.16
N HIS A 197 -11.69 17.36 -8.80
CA HIS A 197 -12.79 18.29 -8.54
C HIS A 197 -14.15 17.61 -8.67
N TYR A 198 -14.33 16.78 -9.69
CA TYR A 198 -15.59 16.07 -9.94
C TYR A 198 -15.93 14.99 -8.92
N SER A 199 -14.93 14.49 -8.17
CA SER A 199 -15.15 13.48 -7.13
C SER A 199 -15.83 14.04 -5.87
N TRP A 200 -15.91 15.36 -5.75
CA TRP A 200 -16.41 16.05 -4.55
C TRP A 200 -17.71 16.82 -4.79
N ILE A 201 -18.25 16.72 -5.99
CA ILE A 201 -19.51 17.38 -6.37
C ILE A 201 -20.67 16.43 -6.06
N ASP A 202 -21.67 16.92 -5.35
CA ASP A 202 -22.92 16.19 -5.19
C ASP A 202 -23.68 16.21 -6.53
N PRO A 203 -23.88 15.05 -7.17
CA PRO A 203 -24.55 15.01 -8.48
C PRO A 203 -26.02 15.39 -8.40
N THR A 204 -26.61 15.46 -7.20
CA THR A 204 -28.02 15.84 -6.98
C THR A 204 -28.19 17.30 -6.57
N ALA A 205 -27.13 17.95 -6.15
CA ALA A 205 -27.12 19.35 -5.74
C ALA A 205 -26.58 20.21 -6.87
N ALA A 206 -27.45 20.62 -7.79
CA ALA A 206 -27.07 21.48 -8.91
C ALA A 206 -26.40 22.79 -8.39
N GLY A 207 -25.09 22.87 -8.52
CA GLY A 207 -24.33 24.10 -8.28
C GLY A 207 -23.92 24.41 -6.83
N THR A 208 -24.04 23.48 -5.90
CA THR A 208 -23.49 23.61 -4.53
C THR A 208 -22.30 22.67 -4.35
N HIS A 209 -21.17 23.24 -3.98
CA HIS A 209 -19.96 22.52 -3.55
C HIS A 209 -19.98 22.28 -2.06
#